data_5d19aa98050809a11664134aeec27477
#
_entry.id   5d19aa98050809a11664134aeec27477
#
_cell.length_a   1.000
_cell.length_b   1.000
_cell.length_c   1.000
_cell.angle_alpha   90.00
_cell.angle_beta   90.00
_cell.angle_gamma   90.00
#
_symmetry.space_group_name_H-M   'P 1'
#
loop_
_entity.id
_entity.type
_entity.pdbx_description
1 polymer ?
#
loop_
_entity_poly.entity_id
_entity_poly.type
_entity_poly.pdbx_seq_one_letter_code
_entity_poly.pdbx_strand_id
1 'polypeptide(L)'
;HRTRQLWAVIATVATAGFATGMTIPLVSLRLDGSGHNELVVGLMAAALALGFVLAAPFVRGLAAALGVRSTLLVCMALSAASVALLEATSHLAVWFVLRMLMGAASAILIALGETLVNQLSPHSHRGRVVAVYTTTFTVCQLCGPAALSAMDVHSLWPVALVLGVHLASTLAFGMLFRDLPTPLHEDEPAVSIRICVRRSPELFAGVMFFALFDAVMLSLFPLYGLHHGHAAAVATFMVTVVFVGDAALQIVIGWLADRTNARHVFIGCGAATLGLCLGLPAVMPHPGLLWPCLVLLGAVAGGIYTLALIQIGQRFQGQALVAANASASLAWGAGGLLGPLLAGGAAFVHPGLGFPLTMAVTAGLFLLLACGSEARAQHG
;
A
#
# COMPACT_ATOMS: atom_id res chain seq x y z
N HIS A 1 23.76 -12.69 16.20
CA HIS A 1 22.41 -13.27 16.33
C HIS A 1 21.34 -12.25 15.90
N ARG A 2 21.35 -11.02 16.43
CA ARG A 2 20.39 -9.94 16.10
C ARG A 2 20.30 -9.60 14.62
N THR A 3 21.44 -9.55 13.91
CA THR A 3 21.48 -9.23 12.48
C THR A 3 20.75 -10.28 11.65
N ARG A 4 20.87 -11.56 11.98
CA ARG A 4 20.12 -12.64 11.30
C ARG A 4 18.62 -12.51 11.54
N GLN A 5 18.21 -12.17 12.77
CA GLN A 5 16.80 -11.94 13.12
C GLN A 5 16.21 -10.78 12.32
N LEU A 6 16.95 -9.66 12.19
CA LEU A 6 16.52 -8.53 11.37
C LEU A 6 16.29 -8.91 9.90
N TRP A 7 17.24 -9.62 9.28
CA TRP A 7 17.09 -10.04 7.89
C TRP A 7 15.89 -10.95 7.66
N ALA A 8 15.54 -11.78 8.62
CA ALA A 8 14.34 -12.62 8.45
C ALA A 8 13.05 -11.83 8.59
N VAL A 9 12.97 -10.91 9.54
CA VAL A 9 11.81 -10.02 9.64
C VAL A 9 11.66 -9.21 8.35
N ILE A 10 12.78 -8.73 7.79
CA ILE A 10 12.77 -8.06 6.47
C ILE A 10 12.29 -9.01 5.37
N ALA A 11 12.70 -10.27 5.38
CA ALA A 11 12.26 -11.26 4.40
C ALA A 11 10.74 -11.57 4.50
N THR A 12 10.16 -11.59 5.70
CA THR A 12 8.71 -11.80 5.85
C THR A 12 7.90 -10.66 5.25
N VAL A 13 8.34 -9.41 5.47
CA VAL A 13 7.64 -8.25 4.91
C VAL A 13 7.87 -8.12 3.40
N ALA A 14 9.04 -8.51 2.91
CA ALA A 14 9.33 -8.60 1.47
C ALA A 14 8.35 -9.55 0.77
N THR A 15 8.09 -10.71 1.41
CA THR A 15 7.13 -11.70 0.91
C THR A 15 5.71 -11.13 0.88
N ALA A 16 5.28 -10.42 1.93
CA ALA A 16 3.98 -9.78 1.97
C ALA A 16 3.85 -8.70 0.88
N GLY A 17 4.89 -7.88 0.69
CA GLY A 17 4.94 -6.87 -0.38
C GLY A 17 4.82 -7.50 -1.76
N PHE A 18 5.65 -8.50 -2.08
CA PHE A 18 5.61 -9.20 -3.37
C PHE A 18 4.25 -9.86 -3.63
N ALA A 19 3.70 -10.56 -2.62
CA ALA A 19 2.40 -11.22 -2.74
C ALA A 19 1.27 -10.20 -3.00
N THR A 20 1.27 -9.08 -2.28
CA THR A 20 0.29 -8.01 -2.49
C THR A 20 0.41 -7.41 -3.88
N GLY A 21 1.64 -7.03 -4.28
CA GLY A 21 1.91 -6.44 -5.60
C GLY A 21 1.55 -7.34 -6.77
N MET A 22 1.69 -8.65 -6.63
CA MET A 22 1.39 -9.61 -7.69
C MET A 22 -0.08 -10.06 -7.69
N THR A 23 -0.65 -10.36 -6.52
CA THR A 23 -1.99 -10.96 -6.44
C THR A 23 -3.12 -9.95 -6.66
N ILE A 24 -2.93 -8.67 -6.38
CA ILE A 24 -3.96 -7.67 -6.64
C ILE A 24 -4.23 -7.53 -8.14
N PRO A 25 -3.24 -7.18 -8.98
CA PRO A 25 -3.48 -7.07 -10.43
C PRO A 25 -3.82 -8.42 -11.08
N LEU A 26 -3.26 -9.54 -10.59
CA LEU A 26 -3.61 -10.88 -11.08
C LEU A 26 -5.10 -11.18 -10.92
N VAL A 27 -5.65 -10.95 -9.72
CA VAL A 27 -7.07 -11.18 -9.43
C VAL A 27 -7.93 -10.23 -10.26
N SER A 28 -7.54 -8.97 -10.40
CA SER A 28 -8.26 -7.98 -11.21
C SER A 28 -8.36 -8.39 -12.69
N LEU A 29 -7.24 -8.79 -13.28
CA LEU A 29 -7.19 -9.23 -14.69
C LEU A 29 -7.96 -10.53 -14.93
N ARG A 30 -7.94 -11.47 -13.98
CA ARG A 30 -8.71 -12.72 -14.08
C ARG A 30 -10.20 -12.50 -13.96
N LEU A 31 -10.63 -11.59 -13.10
CA LEU A 31 -12.04 -11.22 -12.97
C LEU A 31 -12.56 -10.55 -14.24
N ASP A 32 -11.79 -9.61 -14.80
CA ASP A 32 -12.11 -8.97 -16.08
C ASP A 32 -12.18 -10.01 -17.22
N GLY A 33 -11.17 -10.87 -17.37
CA GLY A 33 -11.15 -11.95 -18.34
C GLY A 33 -12.28 -12.99 -18.17
N SER A 34 -12.89 -13.07 -16.97
CA SER A 34 -14.06 -13.90 -16.69
C SER A 34 -15.40 -13.16 -16.88
N GLY A 35 -15.36 -11.91 -17.39
CA GLY A 35 -16.54 -11.10 -17.70
C GLY A 35 -17.17 -10.40 -16.49
N HIS A 36 -16.44 -10.28 -15.37
CA HIS A 36 -16.89 -9.50 -14.23
C HIS A 36 -16.57 -8.01 -14.43
N ASN A 37 -17.46 -7.16 -13.94
CA ASN A 37 -17.32 -5.71 -14.05
C ASN A 37 -16.34 -5.13 -13.01
N GLU A 38 -15.97 -3.86 -13.20
CA GLU A 38 -15.01 -3.14 -12.37
C GLU A 38 -15.47 -2.97 -10.92
N LEU A 39 -16.78 -2.98 -10.66
CA LEU A 39 -17.32 -2.94 -9.30
C LEU A 39 -16.95 -4.21 -8.53
N VAL A 40 -17.04 -5.38 -9.16
CA VAL A 40 -16.63 -6.67 -8.55
C VAL A 40 -15.12 -6.67 -8.31
N VAL A 41 -14.33 -6.15 -9.24
CA VAL A 41 -12.87 -5.99 -9.05
C VAL A 41 -12.58 -5.06 -7.88
N GLY A 42 -13.25 -3.92 -7.79
CA GLY A 42 -13.14 -2.99 -6.68
C GLY A 42 -13.51 -3.62 -5.33
N LEU A 43 -14.59 -4.41 -5.28
CA LEU A 43 -14.99 -5.16 -4.09
C LEU A 43 -13.92 -6.18 -3.66
N MET A 44 -13.32 -6.89 -4.60
CA MET A 44 -12.27 -7.87 -4.31
C MET A 44 -10.98 -7.21 -3.81
N ALA A 45 -10.63 -6.04 -4.33
CA ALA A 45 -9.51 -5.26 -3.81
C ALA A 45 -9.81 -4.69 -2.41
N ALA A 46 -11.01 -4.17 -2.19
CA ALA A 46 -11.48 -3.69 -0.89
C ALA A 46 -11.56 -4.79 0.17
N ALA A 47 -11.85 -6.04 -0.21
CA ALA A 47 -11.85 -7.18 0.71
C ALA A 47 -10.49 -7.37 1.39
N LEU A 48 -9.39 -7.20 0.67
CA LEU A 48 -8.05 -7.27 1.23
C LEU A 48 -7.81 -6.16 2.27
N ALA A 49 -8.17 -4.92 1.95
CA ALA A 49 -8.08 -3.80 2.87
C ALA A 49 -9.00 -3.95 4.09
N LEU A 50 -10.19 -4.50 3.90
CA LEU A 50 -11.12 -4.83 5.00
C LEU A 50 -10.50 -5.83 5.96
N GLY A 51 -9.91 -6.91 5.44
CA GLY A 51 -9.17 -7.89 6.25
C GLY A 51 -8.02 -7.24 7.02
N PHE A 52 -7.27 -6.35 6.38
CA PHE A 52 -6.18 -5.60 7.00
C PHE A 52 -6.67 -4.77 8.19
N VAL A 53 -7.74 -4.00 8.03
CA VAL A 53 -8.31 -3.16 9.09
C VAL A 53 -8.90 -4.00 10.22
N LEU A 54 -9.64 -5.06 9.90
CA LEU A 54 -10.26 -5.91 10.90
C LEU A 54 -9.24 -6.71 11.74
N ALA A 55 -8.07 -7.03 11.20
CA ALA A 55 -7.03 -7.76 11.93
C ALA A 55 -6.25 -6.90 12.92
N ALA A 56 -6.19 -5.57 12.72
CA ALA A 56 -5.37 -4.67 13.52
C ALA A 56 -5.56 -4.80 15.05
N PRO A 57 -6.79 -4.86 15.61
CA PRO A 57 -6.98 -5.00 17.04
C PRO A 57 -6.55 -6.37 17.61
N PHE A 58 -6.42 -7.39 16.77
CA PHE A 58 -6.11 -8.76 17.21
C PHE A 58 -4.61 -9.08 17.20
N VAL A 59 -3.76 -8.24 16.62
CA VAL A 59 -2.31 -8.46 16.47
C VAL A 59 -1.66 -8.79 17.81
N ARG A 60 -1.92 -7.98 18.85
CA ARG A 60 -1.34 -8.16 20.19
C ARG A 60 -1.84 -9.44 20.86
N GLY A 61 -3.14 -9.71 20.81
CA GLY A 61 -3.75 -10.89 21.41
C GLY A 61 -3.22 -12.19 20.79
N LEU A 62 -3.10 -12.24 19.46
CA LEU A 62 -2.53 -13.39 18.78
C LEU A 62 -1.04 -13.59 19.12
N ALA A 63 -0.26 -12.53 19.12
CA ALA A 63 1.17 -12.59 19.47
C ALA A 63 1.38 -13.04 20.93
N ALA A 64 0.50 -12.63 21.85
CA ALA A 64 0.54 -13.07 23.26
C ALA A 64 0.12 -14.54 23.42
N ALA A 65 -0.92 -14.98 22.69
CA ALA A 65 -1.47 -16.33 22.82
C ALA A 65 -0.61 -17.40 22.15
N LEU A 66 -0.13 -17.13 20.93
CA LEU A 66 0.62 -18.10 20.12
C LEU A 66 2.14 -17.90 20.16
N GLY A 67 2.59 -16.76 20.68
CA GLY A 67 3.97 -16.29 20.52
C GLY A 67 4.22 -15.67 19.15
N VAL A 68 5.15 -14.72 19.09
CA VAL A 68 5.45 -13.95 17.87
C VAL A 68 5.84 -14.83 16.69
N ARG A 69 6.74 -15.80 16.94
CA ARG A 69 7.23 -16.72 15.90
C ARG A 69 6.09 -17.53 15.27
N SER A 70 5.26 -18.15 16.11
CA SER A 70 4.14 -18.96 15.62
C SER A 70 3.10 -18.12 14.89
N THR A 71 2.81 -16.91 15.37
CA THR A 71 1.90 -15.96 14.72
C THR A 71 2.38 -15.61 13.32
N LEU A 72 3.67 -15.27 13.16
CA LEU A 72 4.23 -14.96 11.84
C LEU A 72 4.16 -16.16 10.88
N LEU A 73 4.53 -17.37 11.36
CA LEU A 73 4.45 -18.60 10.56
C LEU A 73 3.00 -18.93 10.14
N VAL A 74 2.04 -18.81 11.07
CA VAL A 74 0.62 -19.04 10.78
C VAL A 74 0.11 -18.02 9.75
N CYS A 75 0.48 -16.75 9.87
CA CYS A 75 0.07 -15.72 8.90
C CYS A 75 0.69 -15.95 7.51
N MET A 76 1.96 -16.38 7.43
CA MET A 76 2.59 -16.73 6.16
C MET A 76 1.90 -17.97 5.53
N ALA A 77 1.62 -18.99 6.31
CA ALA A 77 0.92 -20.18 5.85
C ALA A 77 -0.53 -19.86 5.42
N LEU A 78 -1.24 -19.02 6.18
CA LEU A 78 -2.59 -18.57 5.85
C LEU A 78 -2.63 -17.77 4.53
N SER A 79 -1.66 -16.88 4.34
CA SER A 79 -1.53 -16.12 3.09
C SER A 79 -1.26 -17.06 1.90
N ALA A 80 -0.31 -17.98 2.04
CA ALA A 80 0.00 -18.96 1.00
C ALA A 80 -1.19 -19.88 0.68
N ALA A 81 -1.87 -20.40 1.72
CA ALA A 81 -3.05 -21.25 1.55
C ALA A 81 -4.19 -20.48 0.86
N SER A 82 -4.40 -19.22 1.21
CA SER A 82 -5.41 -18.38 0.55
C SER A 82 -5.11 -18.17 -0.92
N VAL A 83 -3.84 -17.92 -1.29
CA VAL A 83 -3.41 -17.82 -2.70
C VAL A 83 -3.63 -19.13 -3.46
N ALA A 84 -3.26 -20.27 -2.86
CA ALA A 84 -3.48 -21.59 -3.46
C ALA A 84 -4.97 -21.91 -3.65
N LEU A 85 -5.80 -21.56 -2.68
CA LEU A 85 -7.24 -21.83 -2.72
C LEU A 85 -7.98 -20.94 -3.72
N LEU A 86 -7.44 -19.76 -4.08
CA LEU A 86 -7.98 -18.93 -5.17
C LEU A 86 -7.97 -19.70 -6.52
N GLU A 87 -7.01 -20.60 -6.73
CA GLU A 87 -6.98 -21.46 -7.93
C GLU A 87 -8.00 -22.61 -7.88
N ALA A 88 -8.38 -23.06 -6.70
CA ALA A 88 -9.23 -24.22 -6.51
C ALA A 88 -10.73 -23.91 -6.67
N THR A 89 -11.11 -22.63 -6.79
CA THR A 89 -12.52 -22.22 -6.83
C THR A 89 -12.73 -20.99 -7.72
N SER A 90 -13.89 -20.91 -8.34
CA SER A 90 -14.37 -19.73 -9.08
C SER A 90 -15.47 -18.95 -8.36
N HIS A 91 -15.83 -19.35 -7.12
CA HIS A 91 -16.90 -18.70 -6.38
C HIS A 91 -16.44 -17.36 -5.80
N LEU A 92 -17.05 -16.26 -6.22
CA LEU A 92 -16.71 -14.89 -5.79
C LEU A 92 -16.80 -14.71 -4.27
N ALA A 93 -17.78 -15.31 -3.59
CA ALA A 93 -17.89 -15.21 -2.14
C ALA A 93 -16.70 -15.86 -1.42
N VAL A 94 -16.18 -16.98 -1.94
CA VAL A 94 -14.99 -17.63 -1.42
C VAL A 94 -13.76 -16.76 -1.70
N TRP A 95 -13.63 -16.21 -2.89
CA TRP A 95 -12.56 -15.28 -3.23
C TRP A 95 -12.54 -14.07 -2.30
N PHE A 96 -13.72 -13.50 -2.00
CA PHE A 96 -13.84 -12.37 -1.08
C PHE A 96 -13.28 -12.72 0.31
N VAL A 97 -13.66 -13.88 0.87
CA VAL A 97 -13.17 -14.35 2.18
C VAL A 97 -11.67 -14.62 2.14
N LEU A 98 -11.16 -15.29 1.09
CA LEU A 98 -9.72 -15.54 0.92
C LEU A 98 -8.92 -14.23 0.83
N ARG A 99 -9.42 -13.23 0.11
CA ARG A 99 -8.82 -11.89 0.03
C ARG A 99 -8.80 -11.20 1.40
N MET A 100 -9.89 -11.30 2.17
CA MET A 100 -9.91 -10.80 3.56
C MET A 100 -8.86 -11.50 4.45
N LEU A 101 -8.74 -12.81 4.35
CA LEU A 101 -7.74 -13.58 5.11
C LEU A 101 -6.31 -13.20 4.72
N MET A 102 -6.05 -12.99 3.43
CA MET A 102 -4.75 -12.49 2.94
C MET A 102 -4.45 -11.09 3.51
N GLY A 103 -5.43 -10.19 3.51
CA GLY A 103 -5.30 -8.86 4.09
C GLY A 103 -5.03 -8.89 5.59
N ALA A 104 -5.76 -9.74 6.32
CA ALA A 104 -5.57 -9.94 7.75
C ALA A 104 -4.17 -10.49 8.08
N ALA A 105 -3.72 -11.50 7.33
CA ALA A 105 -2.37 -12.05 7.47
C ALA A 105 -1.30 -10.99 7.19
N SER A 106 -1.45 -10.19 6.12
CA SER A 106 -0.52 -9.11 5.77
C SER A 106 -0.45 -8.03 6.85
N ALA A 107 -1.58 -7.64 7.43
CA ALA A 107 -1.64 -6.66 8.53
C ALA A 107 -0.82 -7.12 9.73
N ILE A 108 -0.98 -8.38 10.13
CA ILE A 108 -0.27 -8.96 11.28
C ILE A 108 1.22 -9.08 10.98
N LEU A 109 1.59 -9.54 9.77
CA LEU A 109 3.00 -9.64 9.34
C LEU A 109 3.70 -8.29 9.36
N ILE A 110 3.06 -7.24 8.84
CA ILE A 110 3.61 -5.89 8.79
C ILE A 110 3.72 -5.30 10.20
N ALA A 111 2.65 -5.35 11.00
CA ALA A 111 2.63 -4.77 12.35
C ALA A 111 3.66 -5.43 13.30
N LEU A 112 3.74 -6.76 13.30
CA LEU A 112 4.74 -7.48 14.09
C LEU A 112 6.16 -7.26 13.51
N GLY A 113 6.29 -7.20 12.18
CA GLY A 113 7.55 -6.90 11.51
C GLY A 113 8.11 -5.54 11.91
N GLU A 114 7.30 -4.49 11.87
CA GLU A 114 7.67 -3.13 12.30
C GLU A 114 8.08 -3.11 13.78
N THR A 115 7.32 -3.76 14.64
CA THR A 115 7.62 -3.86 16.08
C THR A 115 8.98 -4.55 16.30
N LEU A 116 9.21 -5.69 15.66
CA LEU A 116 10.46 -6.43 15.77
C LEU A 116 11.66 -5.67 15.20
N VAL A 117 11.49 -4.99 14.07
CA VAL A 117 12.54 -4.14 13.48
C VAL A 117 12.93 -3.04 14.46
N ASN A 118 11.95 -2.39 15.08
CA ASN A 118 12.20 -1.35 16.06
C ASN A 118 12.91 -1.86 17.33
N GLN A 119 12.55 -3.06 17.83
CA GLN A 119 13.16 -3.67 19.02
C GLN A 119 14.56 -4.24 18.76
N LEU A 120 14.77 -4.86 17.61
CA LEU A 120 16.03 -5.49 17.25
C LEU A 120 17.07 -4.49 16.75
N SER A 121 16.66 -3.28 16.32
CA SER A 121 17.58 -2.28 15.78
C SER A 121 18.35 -1.56 16.88
N PRO A 122 19.68 -1.39 16.73
CA PRO A 122 20.46 -0.54 17.60
C PRO A 122 19.97 0.91 17.55
N HIS A 123 19.91 1.60 18.68
CA HIS A 123 19.44 2.99 18.74
C HIS A 123 20.16 3.92 17.75
N SER A 124 21.48 3.71 17.55
CA SER A 124 22.31 4.52 16.63
C SER A 124 22.00 4.32 15.13
N HIS A 125 21.35 3.22 14.74
CA HIS A 125 21.10 2.88 13.34
C HIS A 125 19.61 2.55 13.05
N ARG A 126 18.73 2.79 14.02
CA ARG A 126 17.29 2.44 13.91
C ARG A 126 16.67 3.02 12.65
N GLY A 127 16.88 4.31 12.37
CA GLY A 127 16.31 4.95 11.18
C GLY A 127 16.78 4.30 9.87
N ARG A 128 18.04 3.89 9.78
CA ARG A 128 18.57 3.18 8.60
C ARG A 128 17.94 1.80 8.44
N VAL A 129 17.74 1.06 9.53
CA VAL A 129 17.13 -0.29 9.48
C VAL A 129 15.66 -0.22 9.11
N VAL A 130 14.92 0.73 9.67
CA VAL A 130 13.52 0.99 9.30
C VAL A 130 13.43 1.39 7.82
N ALA A 131 14.33 2.26 7.34
CA ALA A 131 14.36 2.63 5.92
C ALA A 131 14.61 1.42 5.01
N VAL A 132 15.54 0.53 5.37
CA VAL A 132 15.78 -0.72 4.62
C VAL A 132 14.53 -1.60 4.63
N TYR A 133 13.85 -1.73 5.77
CA TYR A 133 12.63 -2.51 5.91
C TYR A 133 11.51 -1.99 4.99
N THR A 134 11.21 -0.69 5.05
CA THR A 134 10.15 -0.07 4.23
C THR A 134 10.49 -0.09 2.73
N THR A 135 11.74 0.23 2.38
CA THR A 135 12.20 0.17 0.98
C THR A 135 12.12 -1.25 0.43
N THR A 136 12.48 -2.26 1.23
CA THR A 136 12.38 -3.66 0.80
C THR A 136 10.92 -4.05 0.52
N PHE A 137 9.98 -3.63 1.37
CA PHE A 137 8.54 -3.84 1.11
C PHE A 137 8.13 -3.22 -0.22
N THR A 138 8.41 -1.94 -0.43
CA THR A 138 8.02 -1.20 -1.65
C THR A 138 8.67 -1.82 -2.91
N VAL A 139 9.96 -2.14 -2.86
CA VAL A 139 10.66 -2.77 -4.00
C VAL A 139 10.06 -4.15 -4.31
N CYS A 140 9.77 -4.96 -3.29
CA CYS A 140 9.13 -6.26 -3.51
C CYS A 140 7.70 -6.13 -4.02
N GLN A 141 6.95 -5.11 -3.56
CA GLN A 141 5.61 -4.82 -4.07
C GLN A 141 5.64 -4.45 -5.55
N LEU A 142 6.55 -3.59 -5.97
CA LEU A 142 6.68 -3.22 -7.39
C LEU A 142 7.19 -4.37 -8.28
N CYS A 143 7.95 -5.31 -7.73
CA CYS A 143 8.38 -6.51 -8.46
C CYS A 143 7.19 -7.43 -8.82
N GLY A 144 6.08 -7.37 -8.09
CA GLY A 144 4.89 -8.15 -8.37
C GLY A 144 4.30 -7.88 -9.75
N PRO A 145 3.83 -6.64 -10.05
CA PRO A 145 3.33 -6.29 -11.37
C PRO A 145 4.39 -6.45 -12.47
N ALA A 146 5.67 -6.17 -12.17
CA ALA A 146 6.77 -6.37 -13.11
C ALA A 146 6.90 -7.84 -13.53
N ALA A 147 6.89 -8.77 -12.58
CA ALA A 147 6.92 -10.20 -12.86
C ALA A 147 5.65 -10.66 -13.60
N LEU A 148 4.48 -10.18 -13.16
CA LEU A 148 3.20 -10.52 -13.78
C LEU A 148 3.14 -10.06 -15.26
N SER A 149 3.71 -8.90 -15.59
CA SER A 149 3.74 -8.40 -16.98
C SER A 149 4.48 -9.31 -17.95
N ALA A 150 5.40 -10.16 -17.46
CA ALA A 150 6.14 -11.13 -18.24
C ALA A 150 5.49 -12.53 -18.28
N MET A 151 4.31 -12.70 -17.68
CA MET A 151 3.64 -13.99 -17.52
C MET A 151 2.24 -13.96 -18.15
N ASP A 152 1.76 -15.14 -18.56
CA ASP A 152 0.35 -15.30 -18.88
C ASP A 152 -0.48 -15.33 -17.60
N VAL A 153 -1.40 -14.37 -17.44
CA VAL A 153 -2.27 -14.22 -16.27
C VAL A 153 -3.22 -15.40 -16.05
N HIS A 154 -3.52 -16.17 -17.11
CA HIS A 154 -4.38 -17.35 -17.06
C HIS A 154 -3.61 -18.63 -16.75
N SER A 155 -2.28 -18.59 -16.78
CA SER A 155 -1.44 -19.73 -16.41
C SER A 155 -1.34 -19.90 -14.88
N LEU A 156 -0.81 -21.05 -14.44
CA LEU A 156 -0.52 -21.30 -13.02
C LEU A 156 0.79 -20.65 -12.55
N TRP A 157 1.63 -20.16 -13.45
CA TRP A 157 2.95 -19.62 -13.10
C TRP A 157 2.94 -18.43 -12.15
N PRO A 158 2.04 -17.44 -12.30
CA PRO A 158 1.95 -16.33 -11.33
C PRO A 158 1.71 -16.81 -9.91
N VAL A 159 0.77 -17.73 -9.72
CA VAL A 159 0.46 -18.31 -8.41
C VAL A 159 1.59 -19.18 -7.89
N ALA A 160 2.17 -20.03 -8.74
CA ALA A 160 3.32 -20.87 -8.38
C ALA A 160 4.51 -20.03 -7.91
N LEU A 161 4.76 -18.88 -8.54
CA LEU A 161 5.82 -17.95 -8.12
C LEU A 161 5.52 -17.37 -6.72
N VAL A 162 4.29 -16.88 -6.48
CA VAL A 162 3.89 -16.36 -5.16
C VAL A 162 4.02 -17.44 -4.09
N LEU A 163 3.56 -18.67 -4.36
CA LEU A 163 3.68 -19.79 -3.42
C LEU A 163 5.13 -20.19 -3.19
N GLY A 164 5.97 -20.18 -4.22
CA GLY A 164 7.41 -20.44 -4.12
C GLY A 164 8.11 -19.43 -3.21
N VAL A 165 7.81 -18.14 -3.36
CA VAL A 165 8.34 -17.08 -2.48
C VAL A 165 7.86 -17.26 -1.04
N HIS A 166 6.57 -17.57 -0.83
CA HIS A 166 6.04 -17.85 0.52
C HIS A 166 6.74 -19.07 1.15
N LEU A 167 6.87 -20.16 0.41
CA LEU A 167 7.52 -21.37 0.89
C LEU A 167 8.98 -21.11 1.26
N ALA A 168 9.74 -20.47 0.37
CA ALA A 168 11.14 -20.15 0.60
C ALA A 168 11.32 -19.26 1.84
N SER A 169 10.48 -18.22 1.97
CA SER A 169 10.51 -17.31 3.12
C SER A 169 10.10 -18.01 4.42
N THR A 170 9.05 -18.83 4.38
CA THR A 170 8.58 -19.59 5.56
C THR A 170 9.63 -20.61 6.04
N LEU A 171 10.27 -21.33 5.12
CA LEU A 171 11.35 -22.25 5.44
C LEU A 171 12.58 -21.52 6.01
N ALA A 172 13.01 -20.44 5.35
CA ALA A 172 14.12 -19.62 5.83
C ALA A 172 13.84 -19.06 7.23
N PHE A 173 12.65 -18.53 7.45
CA PHE A 173 12.23 -18.01 8.74
C PHE A 173 12.16 -19.12 9.79
N GLY A 174 11.55 -20.25 9.48
CA GLY A 174 11.41 -21.39 10.40
C GLY A 174 12.75 -22.02 10.82
N MET A 175 13.73 -22.09 9.90
CA MET A 175 15.06 -22.62 10.15
C MET A 175 15.97 -21.67 10.93
N LEU A 176 15.88 -20.37 10.62
CA LEU A 176 16.81 -19.36 11.16
C LEU A 176 16.40 -18.82 12.53
N PHE A 177 15.13 -18.99 12.93
CA PHE A 177 14.57 -18.31 14.11
C PHE A 177 13.87 -19.25 15.07
N ARG A 178 14.49 -19.46 16.24
CA ARG A 178 13.88 -20.18 17.35
C ARG A 178 13.33 -19.24 18.43
N ASP A 179 14.00 -18.14 18.70
CA ASP A 179 13.65 -17.22 19.80
C ASP A 179 13.52 -15.80 19.29
N LEU A 180 12.30 -15.28 19.25
CA LEU A 180 12.01 -13.87 18.98
C LEU A 180 11.58 -13.18 20.27
N PRO A 181 11.99 -11.92 20.49
CA PRO A 181 11.54 -11.16 21.65
C PRO A 181 10.02 -10.99 21.61
N THR A 182 9.39 -11.12 22.78
CA THR A 182 7.98 -10.76 22.92
C THR A 182 7.83 -9.24 22.73
N PRO A 183 6.80 -8.77 22.00
CA PRO A 183 6.56 -7.34 21.88
C PRO A 183 6.40 -6.71 23.25
N LEU A 184 7.13 -5.65 23.52
CA LEU A 184 6.95 -4.87 24.73
C LEU A 184 5.55 -4.25 24.72
N HIS A 185 4.92 -4.19 25.89
CA HIS A 185 3.68 -3.44 26.05
C HIS A 185 3.99 -1.97 25.76
N GLU A 186 3.48 -1.47 24.65
CA GLU A 186 3.38 -0.02 24.45
C GLU A 186 2.10 0.39 25.17
N ASP A 187 2.23 1.34 26.10
CA ASP A 187 1.09 1.94 26.78
C ASP A 187 0.13 2.53 25.74
N GLU A 188 -1.18 2.40 25.99
CA GLU A 188 -2.17 3.03 25.12
C GLU A 188 -1.87 4.53 25.00
N PRO A 189 -1.97 5.13 23.81
CA PRO A 189 -1.66 6.53 23.64
C PRO A 189 -2.60 7.37 24.52
N ALA A 190 -2.03 8.15 25.43
CA ALA A 190 -2.80 9.05 26.30
C ALA A 190 -3.51 10.17 25.51
N VAL A 191 -3.16 10.35 24.24
CA VAL A 191 -3.74 11.35 23.32
C VAL A 191 -4.74 10.68 22.40
N SER A 192 -5.96 11.21 22.34
CA SER A 192 -7.01 10.69 21.45
C SER A 192 -6.66 10.87 19.98
N ILE A 193 -6.84 9.81 19.17
CA ILE A 193 -6.75 9.82 17.71
C ILE A 193 -7.53 10.98 17.08
N ARG A 194 -8.74 11.25 17.60
CA ARG A 194 -9.62 12.34 17.13
C ARG A 194 -8.97 13.72 17.27
N ILE A 195 -8.17 13.93 18.30
CA ILE A 195 -7.46 15.20 18.54
C ILE A 195 -6.36 15.38 17.49
N CYS A 196 -5.58 14.34 17.21
CA CYS A 196 -4.54 14.37 16.20
C CYS A 196 -5.10 14.70 14.81
N VAL A 197 -6.16 14.00 14.40
CA VAL A 197 -6.83 14.22 13.10
C VAL A 197 -7.42 15.62 12.99
N ARG A 198 -8.03 16.16 14.06
CA ARG A 198 -8.57 17.52 14.05
C ARG A 198 -7.51 18.60 13.98
N ARG A 199 -6.32 18.34 14.56
CA ARG A 199 -5.21 19.30 14.57
C ARG A 199 -4.51 19.45 13.23
N SER A 200 -4.44 18.38 12.43
CA SER A 200 -3.75 18.36 11.14
C SER A 200 -4.48 17.46 10.14
N PRO A 201 -5.73 17.76 9.78
CA PRO A 201 -6.55 16.89 8.93
C PRO A 201 -5.94 16.68 7.53
N GLU A 202 -5.19 17.66 7.03
CA GLU A 202 -4.52 17.61 5.74
C GLU A 202 -3.45 16.51 5.66
N LEU A 203 -2.75 16.22 6.76
CA LEU A 203 -1.72 15.20 6.78
C LEU A 203 -2.33 13.80 6.68
N PHE A 204 -3.38 13.55 7.45
CA PHE A 204 -4.08 12.26 7.43
C PHE A 204 -4.88 12.08 6.13
N ALA A 205 -5.40 13.16 5.55
CA ALA A 205 -6.00 13.13 4.22
C ALA A 205 -4.96 12.78 3.13
N GLY A 206 -3.73 13.27 3.24
CA GLY A 206 -2.62 12.90 2.36
C GLY A 206 -2.26 11.41 2.45
N VAL A 207 -2.17 10.86 3.66
CA VAL A 207 -1.95 9.42 3.89
C VAL A 207 -3.10 8.60 3.31
N MET A 208 -4.36 8.98 3.58
CA MET A 208 -5.55 8.31 3.07
C MET A 208 -5.61 8.35 1.55
N PHE A 209 -5.29 9.51 0.93
CA PHE A 209 -5.23 9.66 -0.51
C PHE A 209 -4.21 8.72 -1.14
N PHE A 210 -2.99 8.66 -0.58
CA PHE A 210 -1.95 7.79 -1.15
C PHE A 210 -2.29 6.31 -1.02
N ALA A 211 -2.87 5.88 0.10
CA ALA A 211 -3.35 4.50 0.27
C ALA A 211 -4.47 4.14 -0.72
N LEU A 212 -5.37 5.09 -0.99
CA LEU A 212 -6.40 4.98 -2.02
C LEU A 212 -5.74 4.86 -3.40
N PHE A 213 -4.78 5.74 -3.71
CA PHE A 213 -4.02 5.72 -4.96
C PHE A 213 -3.30 4.38 -5.17
N ASP A 214 -2.56 3.89 -4.18
CA ASP A 214 -1.84 2.61 -4.21
C ASP A 214 -2.79 1.43 -4.51
N ALA A 215 -3.88 1.32 -3.75
CA ALA A 215 -4.84 0.24 -3.92
C ALA A 215 -5.55 0.25 -5.29
N VAL A 216 -5.90 1.44 -5.79
CA VAL A 216 -6.56 1.60 -7.10
C VAL A 216 -5.58 1.38 -8.24
N MET A 217 -4.33 1.84 -8.11
CA MET A 217 -3.27 1.58 -9.10
C MET A 217 -3.00 0.08 -9.26
N LEU A 218 -2.95 -0.66 -8.17
CA LEU A 218 -2.74 -2.11 -8.24
C LEU A 218 -3.96 -2.86 -8.79
N SER A 219 -5.19 -2.40 -8.52
CA SER A 219 -6.40 -3.16 -8.83
C SER A 219 -7.08 -2.75 -10.15
N LEU A 220 -7.30 -1.47 -10.36
CA LEU A 220 -8.14 -0.98 -11.47
C LEU A 220 -7.34 -0.33 -12.61
N PHE A 221 -6.12 0.11 -12.36
CA PHE A 221 -5.31 0.72 -13.40
C PHE A 221 -4.92 -0.24 -14.53
N PRO A 222 -4.61 -1.54 -14.29
CA PRO A 222 -4.44 -2.50 -15.39
C PRO A 222 -5.67 -2.61 -16.28
N LEU A 223 -6.88 -2.62 -15.70
CA LEU A 223 -8.13 -2.67 -16.47
C LEU A 223 -8.34 -1.40 -17.29
N TYR A 224 -8.03 -0.24 -16.70
CA TYR A 224 -8.06 1.03 -17.41
C TYR A 224 -7.12 1.03 -18.63
N GLY A 225 -5.93 0.42 -18.50
CA GLY A 225 -5.01 0.19 -19.61
C GLY A 225 -5.59 -0.72 -20.70
N LEU A 226 -6.24 -1.82 -20.33
CA LEU A 226 -6.93 -2.73 -21.24
C LEU A 226 -8.04 -2.02 -22.03
N HIS A 227 -8.87 -1.21 -21.35
CA HIS A 227 -9.94 -0.42 -22.00
C HIS A 227 -9.42 0.60 -23.01
N HIS A 228 -8.17 1.04 -22.86
CA HIS A 228 -7.50 1.91 -23.84
C HIS A 228 -6.72 1.15 -24.92
N GLY A 229 -6.93 -0.16 -25.05
CA GLY A 229 -6.38 -1.00 -26.11
C GLY A 229 -4.95 -1.48 -25.86
N HIS A 230 -4.39 -1.30 -24.67
CA HIS A 230 -3.09 -1.85 -24.32
C HIS A 230 -3.20 -3.34 -24.00
N ALA A 231 -2.18 -4.12 -24.40
CA ALA A 231 -2.09 -5.54 -24.02
C ALA A 231 -1.96 -5.69 -22.49
N ALA A 232 -2.45 -6.79 -21.92
CA ALA A 232 -2.41 -7.06 -20.49
C ALA A 232 -1.00 -6.93 -19.88
N ALA A 233 0.03 -7.41 -20.60
CA ALA A 233 1.43 -7.24 -20.19
C ALA A 233 1.83 -5.77 -20.05
N VAL A 234 1.47 -4.92 -21.03
CA VAL A 234 1.78 -3.49 -21.02
C VAL A 234 0.99 -2.78 -19.93
N ALA A 235 -0.31 -3.07 -19.80
CA ALA A 235 -1.17 -2.49 -18.78
C ALA A 235 -0.68 -2.81 -17.36
N THR A 236 -0.21 -4.03 -17.13
CA THR A 236 0.38 -4.43 -15.84
C THR A 236 1.75 -3.77 -15.61
N PHE A 237 2.56 -3.64 -16.67
CA PHE A 237 3.87 -2.97 -16.58
C PHE A 237 3.74 -1.47 -16.30
N MET A 238 2.67 -0.82 -16.77
CA MET A 238 2.36 0.58 -16.42
C MET A 238 2.28 0.80 -14.91
N VAL A 239 1.71 -0.14 -14.15
CA VAL A 239 1.68 -0.10 -12.68
C VAL A 239 3.09 -0.07 -12.10
N THR A 240 3.97 -0.93 -12.62
CA THR A 240 5.38 -0.96 -12.21
C THR A 240 6.05 0.39 -12.44
N VAL A 241 5.81 1.03 -13.59
CA VAL A 241 6.39 2.33 -13.94
C VAL A 241 5.93 3.43 -12.98
N VAL A 242 4.66 3.42 -12.58
CA VAL A 242 4.15 4.35 -11.54
C VAL A 242 4.90 4.16 -10.23
N PHE A 243 5.05 2.92 -9.74
CA PHE A 243 5.77 2.65 -8.48
C PHE A 243 7.28 2.89 -8.57
N VAL A 244 7.89 2.71 -9.75
CA VAL A 244 9.28 3.13 -9.99
C VAL A 244 9.40 4.65 -9.86
N GLY A 245 8.45 5.40 -10.41
CA GLY A 245 8.39 6.86 -10.25
C GLY A 245 8.29 7.27 -8.78
N ASP A 246 7.41 6.63 -8.02
CA ASP A 246 7.27 6.82 -6.58
C ASP A 246 8.62 6.56 -5.88
N ALA A 247 9.19 5.38 -6.02
CA ALA A 247 10.42 5.00 -5.32
C ALA A 247 11.65 5.85 -5.71
N ALA A 248 11.80 6.15 -7.00
CA ALA A 248 13.00 6.82 -7.52
C ALA A 248 13.03 8.32 -7.20
N LEU A 249 11.88 9.00 -7.24
CA LEU A 249 11.81 10.46 -7.10
C LEU A 249 11.47 10.93 -5.69
N GLN A 250 11.21 10.03 -4.74
CA GLN A 250 11.01 10.41 -3.33
C GLN A 250 12.20 11.18 -2.75
N ILE A 251 13.42 10.78 -3.12
CA ILE A 251 14.65 11.47 -2.66
C ILE A 251 14.68 12.90 -3.20
N VAL A 252 14.27 13.11 -4.44
CA VAL A 252 14.23 14.44 -5.07
C VAL A 252 13.18 15.33 -4.41
N ILE A 253 12.00 14.76 -4.12
CA ILE A 253 10.91 15.49 -3.45
C ILE A 253 11.28 15.84 -2.01
N GLY A 254 11.91 14.91 -1.27
CA GLY A 254 12.42 15.17 0.07
C GLY A 254 13.48 16.27 0.08
N TRP A 255 14.44 16.21 -0.83
CA TRP A 255 15.46 17.24 -1.00
C TRP A 255 14.87 18.61 -1.36
N LEU A 256 13.86 18.65 -2.22
CA LEU A 256 13.15 19.88 -2.56
C LEU A 256 12.41 20.47 -1.35
N ALA A 257 11.77 19.63 -0.57
CA ALA A 257 11.09 20.03 0.67
C ALA A 257 12.05 20.60 1.72
N ASP A 258 13.27 20.01 1.83
CA ASP A 258 14.30 20.49 2.76
C ASP A 258 14.88 21.87 2.34
N ARG A 259 14.91 22.15 1.04
CA ARG A 259 15.47 23.41 0.50
C ARG A 259 14.46 24.55 0.33
N THR A 260 13.19 24.18 0.33
CA THR A 260 12.09 25.14 0.14
C THR A 260 11.13 25.07 1.34
N ASN A 261 9.86 25.21 1.12
CA ASN A 261 8.84 25.01 2.14
C ASN A 261 8.15 23.66 1.90
N ALA A 262 8.34 22.72 2.81
CA ALA A 262 7.77 21.36 2.72
C ALA A 262 6.24 21.38 2.45
N ARG A 263 5.53 22.40 2.97
CA ARG A 263 4.10 22.57 2.74
C ARG A 263 3.79 22.98 1.30
N HIS A 264 4.56 23.89 0.69
CA HIS A 264 4.36 24.26 -0.71
C HIS A 264 4.62 23.08 -1.64
N VAL A 265 5.64 22.27 -1.33
CA VAL A 265 5.92 21.05 -2.09
C VAL A 265 4.78 20.05 -1.93
N PHE A 266 4.22 19.90 -0.73
CA PHE A 266 3.08 19.03 -0.43
C PHE A 266 1.82 19.41 -1.24
N ILE A 267 1.48 20.69 -1.27
CA ILE A 267 0.37 21.24 -2.07
C ILE A 267 0.68 21.10 -3.57
N GLY A 268 1.93 21.39 -3.97
CA GLY A 268 2.38 21.25 -5.36
C GLY A 268 2.29 19.80 -5.88
N CYS A 269 2.65 18.81 -5.05
CA CYS A 269 2.46 17.40 -5.37
C CYS A 269 0.97 17.07 -5.59
N GLY A 270 0.09 17.58 -4.73
CA GLY A 270 -1.35 17.39 -4.88
C GLY A 270 -1.90 18.00 -6.16
N ALA A 271 -1.51 19.24 -6.48
CA ALA A 271 -1.92 19.94 -7.69
C ALA A 271 -1.40 19.23 -8.96
N ALA A 272 -0.15 18.76 -8.94
CA ALA A 272 0.43 18.00 -10.04
C ALA A 272 -0.30 16.64 -10.21
N THR A 273 -0.60 15.93 -9.11
CA THR A 273 -1.38 14.69 -9.15
C THR A 273 -2.75 14.91 -9.77
N LEU A 274 -3.48 15.95 -9.35
CA LEU A 274 -4.77 16.32 -9.93
C LEU A 274 -4.67 16.58 -11.44
N GLY A 275 -3.69 17.40 -11.85
CA GLY A 275 -3.49 17.73 -13.27
C GLY A 275 -3.14 16.51 -14.13
N LEU A 276 -2.25 15.63 -13.62
CA LEU A 276 -1.86 14.41 -14.30
C LEU A 276 -3.04 13.42 -14.41
N CYS A 277 -3.85 13.27 -13.38
CA CYS A 277 -5.04 12.40 -13.41
C CYS A 277 -6.08 12.92 -14.43
N LEU A 278 -6.31 14.22 -14.49
CA LEU A 278 -7.22 14.83 -15.49
C LEU A 278 -6.67 14.72 -16.91
N GLY A 279 -5.35 14.81 -17.08
CA GLY A 279 -4.68 14.67 -18.38
C GLY A 279 -4.52 13.23 -18.84
N LEU A 280 -4.64 12.24 -17.95
CA LEU A 280 -4.34 10.84 -18.23
C LEU A 280 -5.10 10.28 -19.44
N PRO A 281 -6.43 10.51 -19.61
CA PRO A 281 -7.16 9.99 -20.76
C PRO A 281 -6.60 10.48 -22.11
N ALA A 282 -6.12 11.72 -22.15
CA ALA A 282 -5.53 12.30 -23.35
C ALA A 282 -4.12 11.77 -23.64
N VAL A 283 -3.41 11.34 -22.61
CA VAL A 283 -2.02 10.83 -22.72
C VAL A 283 -1.99 9.34 -23.07
N MET A 284 -3.01 8.56 -22.69
CA MET A 284 -3.07 7.10 -22.90
C MET A 284 -2.76 6.67 -24.34
N PRO A 285 -3.23 7.35 -25.42
CA PRO A 285 -2.93 6.94 -26.79
C PRO A 285 -1.50 7.27 -27.26
N HIS A 286 -0.75 8.06 -26.46
CA HIS A 286 0.55 8.61 -26.88
C HIS A 286 1.70 8.04 -26.05
N PRO A 287 2.36 6.93 -26.50
CA PRO A 287 3.41 6.27 -25.71
C PRO A 287 4.54 7.20 -25.27
N GLY A 288 4.93 8.17 -26.13
CA GLY A 288 5.99 9.13 -25.81
C GLY A 288 5.68 10.04 -24.62
N LEU A 289 4.40 10.30 -24.35
CA LEU A 289 3.93 11.11 -23.21
C LEU A 289 3.48 10.24 -22.04
N LEU A 290 2.99 9.04 -22.32
CA LEU A 290 2.43 8.13 -21.32
C LEU A 290 3.47 7.73 -20.27
N TRP A 291 4.63 7.23 -20.70
CA TRP A 291 5.65 6.74 -19.78
C TRP A 291 6.20 7.82 -18.82
N PRO A 292 6.59 9.02 -19.30
CA PRO A 292 6.96 10.12 -18.41
C PRO A 292 5.83 10.56 -17.49
N CYS A 293 4.58 10.59 -17.98
CA CYS A 293 3.41 10.93 -17.20
C CYS A 293 3.22 9.95 -16.03
N LEU A 294 3.35 8.63 -16.27
CA LEU A 294 3.23 7.59 -15.24
C LEU A 294 4.34 7.69 -14.18
N VAL A 295 5.59 7.93 -14.59
CA VAL A 295 6.71 8.15 -13.66
C VAL A 295 6.42 9.38 -12.79
N LEU A 296 6.01 10.50 -13.37
CA LEU A 296 5.69 11.73 -12.63
C LEU A 296 4.47 11.53 -11.72
N LEU A 297 3.45 10.81 -12.17
CA LEU A 297 2.25 10.53 -11.39
C LEU A 297 2.60 9.74 -10.12
N GLY A 298 3.40 8.70 -10.24
CA GLY A 298 3.89 7.94 -9.10
C GLY A 298 4.72 8.79 -8.14
N ALA A 299 5.65 9.59 -8.70
CA ALA A 299 6.51 10.47 -7.92
C ALA A 299 5.72 11.48 -7.08
N VAL A 300 4.78 12.21 -7.69
CA VAL A 300 4.05 13.27 -6.97
C VAL A 300 3.01 12.68 -6.00
N ALA A 301 2.38 11.56 -6.33
CA ALA A 301 1.46 10.87 -5.43
C ALA A 301 2.20 10.32 -4.19
N GLY A 302 3.32 9.63 -4.40
CA GLY A 302 4.17 9.15 -3.30
C GLY A 302 4.79 10.27 -2.50
N GLY A 303 5.10 11.40 -3.15
CA GLY A 303 5.55 12.62 -2.50
C GLY A 303 4.55 13.16 -1.47
N ILE A 304 3.24 13.06 -1.73
CA ILE A 304 2.20 13.44 -0.76
C ILE A 304 2.34 12.59 0.51
N TYR A 305 2.49 11.27 0.39
CA TYR A 305 2.63 10.38 1.52
C TYR A 305 3.90 10.65 2.33
N THR A 306 5.03 10.73 1.65
CA THR A 306 6.33 10.97 2.27
C THR A 306 6.34 12.29 3.05
N LEU A 307 5.84 13.35 2.44
CA LEU A 307 5.77 14.68 3.07
C LEU A 307 4.74 14.73 4.22
N ALA A 308 3.64 13.96 4.12
CA ALA A 308 2.70 13.82 5.24
C ALA A 308 3.38 13.18 6.45
N LEU A 309 4.12 12.08 6.28
CA LEU A 309 4.83 11.40 7.37
C LEU A 309 5.95 12.27 7.98
N ILE A 310 6.72 12.98 7.16
CA ILE A 310 7.75 13.92 7.64
C ILE A 310 7.10 15.00 8.53
N GLN A 311 6.01 15.61 8.06
CA GLN A 311 5.32 16.66 8.82
C GLN A 311 4.63 16.12 10.08
N ILE A 312 4.11 14.88 10.06
CA ILE A 312 3.59 14.20 11.26
C ILE A 312 4.72 14.09 12.30
N GLY A 313 5.89 13.60 11.91
CA GLY A 313 7.05 13.48 12.78
C GLY A 313 7.56 14.81 13.34
N GLN A 314 7.41 15.91 12.58
CA GLN A 314 7.79 17.26 13.03
C GLN A 314 6.76 17.91 13.97
N ARG A 315 5.47 17.67 13.75
CA ARG A 315 4.38 18.33 14.50
C ARG A 315 3.98 17.62 15.81
N PHE A 316 4.21 16.32 15.87
CA PHE A 316 3.81 15.50 17.02
C PHE A 316 5.05 14.88 17.67
N GLN A 317 5.08 14.87 19.02
CA GLN A 317 6.20 14.31 19.80
C GLN A 317 5.67 13.44 20.95
N GLY A 318 6.50 12.52 21.45
CA GLY A 318 6.14 11.64 22.56
C GLY A 318 4.89 10.82 22.27
N GLN A 319 3.97 10.76 23.22
CA GLN A 319 2.72 10.00 23.10
C GLN A 319 1.79 10.55 22.00
N ALA A 320 1.84 11.85 21.71
CA ALA A 320 1.09 12.43 20.59
C ALA A 320 1.57 11.90 19.24
N LEU A 321 2.86 11.60 19.08
CA LEU A 321 3.39 10.97 17.86
C LEU A 321 2.89 9.53 17.72
N VAL A 322 2.80 8.77 18.82
CA VAL A 322 2.24 7.40 18.81
C VAL A 322 0.77 7.43 18.34
N ALA A 323 -0.04 8.37 18.89
CA ALA A 323 -1.43 8.56 18.48
C ALA A 323 -1.56 9.04 17.02
N ALA A 324 -0.64 9.88 16.54
CA ALA A 324 -0.62 10.36 15.16
C ALA A 324 -0.26 9.21 14.20
N ASN A 325 0.70 8.35 14.53
CA ASN A 325 1.03 7.17 13.72
C ASN A 325 -0.13 6.16 13.68
N ALA A 326 -0.83 5.94 14.79
CA ALA A 326 -2.05 5.13 14.81
C ALA A 326 -3.16 5.74 13.92
N SER A 327 -3.30 7.07 13.93
CA SER A 327 -4.22 7.79 13.06
C SER A 327 -3.85 7.65 11.58
N ALA A 328 -2.55 7.69 11.26
CA ALA A 328 -2.05 7.47 9.91
C ALA A 328 -2.33 6.04 9.42
N SER A 329 -2.16 5.03 10.28
CA SER A 329 -2.50 3.64 9.95
C SER A 329 -4.00 3.43 9.69
N LEU A 330 -4.86 4.10 10.45
CA LEU A 330 -6.31 4.09 10.20
C LEU A 330 -6.67 4.81 8.90
N ALA A 331 -6.03 5.95 8.62
CA ALA A 331 -6.21 6.67 7.35
C ALA A 331 -5.76 5.82 6.16
N TRP A 332 -4.64 5.09 6.29
CA TRP A 332 -4.18 4.13 5.30
C TRP A 332 -5.20 3.02 5.04
N GLY A 333 -5.70 2.39 6.08
CA GLY A 333 -6.74 1.36 5.97
C GLY A 333 -8.03 1.87 5.33
N ALA A 334 -8.47 3.08 5.70
CA ALA A 334 -9.63 3.73 5.11
C ALA A 334 -9.43 4.03 3.62
N GLY A 335 -8.26 4.54 3.22
CA GLY A 335 -7.92 4.81 1.82
C GLY A 335 -7.91 3.53 0.99
N GLY A 336 -7.24 2.49 1.47
CA GLY A 336 -7.17 1.19 0.80
C GLY A 336 -8.53 0.50 0.66
N LEU A 337 -9.46 0.74 1.60
CA LEU A 337 -10.83 0.22 1.53
C LEU A 337 -11.71 1.04 0.57
N LEU A 338 -11.71 2.36 0.75
CA LEU A 338 -12.61 3.25 0.00
C LEU A 338 -12.17 3.41 -1.46
N GLY A 339 -10.86 3.41 -1.72
CA GLY A 339 -10.31 3.64 -3.05
C GLY A 339 -10.87 2.71 -4.11
N PRO A 340 -10.65 1.39 -3.99
CA PRO A 340 -11.15 0.44 -4.97
C PRO A 340 -12.68 0.41 -5.09
N LEU A 341 -13.42 0.66 -3.99
CA LEU A 341 -14.88 0.74 -4.02
C LEU A 341 -15.37 1.95 -4.84
N LEU A 342 -14.78 3.12 -4.58
CA LEU A 342 -15.15 4.35 -5.31
C LEU A 342 -14.74 4.28 -6.77
N ALA A 343 -13.50 3.85 -7.05
CA ALA A 343 -13.00 3.78 -8.41
C ALA A 343 -13.66 2.66 -9.21
N GLY A 344 -13.93 1.49 -8.60
CA GLY A 344 -14.66 0.39 -9.22
C GLY A 344 -16.10 0.76 -9.52
N GLY A 345 -16.79 1.44 -8.59
CA GLY A 345 -18.14 1.95 -8.81
C GLY A 345 -18.21 3.02 -9.91
N ALA A 346 -17.25 3.95 -9.93
CA ALA A 346 -17.18 4.97 -10.97
C ALA A 346 -16.84 4.37 -12.35
N ALA A 347 -15.91 3.40 -12.40
CA ALA A 347 -15.54 2.71 -13.62
C ALA A 347 -16.67 1.85 -14.17
N PHE A 348 -17.48 1.23 -13.30
CA PHE A 348 -18.69 0.51 -13.71
C PHE A 348 -19.70 1.42 -14.44
N VAL A 349 -19.83 2.68 -14.01
CA VAL A 349 -20.71 3.66 -14.66
C VAL A 349 -20.07 4.21 -15.95
N HIS A 350 -18.78 4.50 -15.92
CA HIS A 350 -18.00 5.08 -17.01
C HIS A 350 -16.60 4.46 -17.11
N PRO A 351 -16.43 3.33 -17.82
CA PRO A 351 -15.15 2.60 -17.89
C PRO A 351 -13.97 3.46 -18.34
N GLY A 352 -14.17 4.40 -19.28
CA GLY A 352 -13.11 5.27 -19.80
C GLY A 352 -12.75 6.48 -18.92
N LEU A 353 -13.63 6.89 -17.98
CA LEU A 353 -13.45 8.11 -17.18
C LEU A 353 -13.50 7.85 -15.67
N GLY A 354 -14.14 6.75 -15.23
CA GLY A 354 -14.37 6.49 -13.81
C GLY A 354 -13.09 6.45 -12.98
N PHE A 355 -12.07 5.77 -13.48
CA PHE A 355 -10.76 5.72 -12.84
C PHE A 355 -10.12 7.11 -12.70
N PRO A 356 -9.84 7.87 -13.78
CA PRO A 356 -9.16 9.16 -13.67
C PRO A 356 -9.98 10.20 -12.91
N LEU A 357 -11.32 10.19 -13.01
CA LEU A 357 -12.18 11.09 -12.25
C LEU A 357 -12.14 10.80 -10.76
N THR A 358 -12.16 9.53 -10.34
CA THR A 358 -12.02 9.18 -8.92
C THR A 358 -10.70 9.67 -8.36
N MET A 359 -9.60 9.47 -9.09
CA MET A 359 -8.29 9.96 -8.69
C MET A 359 -8.26 11.49 -8.62
N ALA A 360 -8.82 12.17 -9.61
CA ALA A 360 -8.86 13.64 -9.66
C ALA A 360 -9.73 14.23 -8.53
N VAL A 361 -10.92 13.66 -8.29
CA VAL A 361 -11.82 14.11 -7.20
C VAL A 361 -11.15 13.94 -5.84
N THR A 362 -10.54 12.80 -5.58
CA THR A 362 -9.87 12.54 -4.30
C THR A 362 -8.61 13.39 -4.10
N ALA A 363 -7.83 13.63 -5.17
CA ALA A 363 -6.72 14.58 -5.15
C ALA A 363 -7.20 16.02 -4.91
N GLY A 364 -8.32 16.40 -5.54
CA GLY A 364 -8.97 17.71 -5.33
C GLY A 364 -9.45 17.91 -3.89
N LEU A 365 -10.10 16.90 -3.30
CA LEU A 365 -10.51 16.94 -1.89
C LEU A 365 -9.31 17.06 -0.94
N PHE A 366 -8.24 16.32 -1.21
CA PHE A 366 -6.99 16.47 -0.48
C PHE A 366 -6.45 17.90 -0.58
N LEU A 367 -6.40 18.49 -1.78
CA LEU A 367 -5.94 19.86 -2.01
C LEU A 367 -6.78 20.90 -1.27
N LEU A 368 -8.09 20.76 -1.29
CA LEU A 368 -8.99 21.67 -0.55
C LEU A 368 -8.70 21.63 0.97
N LEU A 369 -8.43 20.48 1.53
CA LEU A 369 -8.04 20.36 2.93
C LEU A 369 -6.64 20.93 3.20
N ALA A 370 -5.68 20.69 2.30
CA ALA A 370 -4.32 21.20 2.43
C ALA A 370 -4.26 22.72 2.33
N CYS A 371 -4.99 23.33 1.40
CA CYS A 371 -5.09 24.80 1.27
C CYS A 371 -5.92 25.43 2.40
N GLY A 372 -7.03 24.80 2.81
CA GLY A 372 -7.91 25.33 3.86
C GLY A 372 -7.28 25.36 5.26
N SER A 373 -6.29 24.49 5.52
CA SER A 373 -5.51 24.54 6.76
C SER A 373 -4.55 25.73 6.82
N GLU A 374 -4.19 26.31 5.66
CA GLU A 374 -3.37 27.52 5.55
C GLU A 374 -4.12 28.78 6.04
N ALA A 375 -5.37 28.91 5.64
CA ALA A 375 -6.20 30.03 6.07
C ALA A 375 -6.42 30.06 7.60
N ARG A 376 -6.49 28.88 8.23
CA ARG A 376 -6.63 28.78 9.70
C ARG A 376 -5.34 29.07 10.46
N ALA A 377 -4.17 28.75 9.91
CA ALA A 377 -2.88 29.03 10.54
C ALA A 377 -2.44 30.49 10.45
N GLN A 378 -3.02 31.28 9.55
CA GLN A 378 -2.74 32.72 9.39
C GLN A 378 -3.69 33.60 10.22
N HIS A 379 -4.77 33.04 10.76
CA HIS A 379 -5.81 33.78 11.49
C HIS A 379 -5.93 33.37 12.96
N GLY A 380 -5.07 32.48 13.47
CA GLY A 380 -4.95 32.07 14.87
C GLY A 380 -3.53 32.21 15.41
#